data_e96b620692b48bf4b14f8939263845df
#
_entry.id   e96b620692b48bf4b14f8939263845df
#
_cell.length_a   1.000
_cell.length_b   1.000
_cell.length_c   1.000
_cell.angle_alpha   90.00
_cell.angle_beta   90.00
_cell.angle_gamma   90.00
#
_symmetry.space_group_name_H-M   'P 1'
#
loop_
_entity.id
_entity.type
_entity.pdbx_description
1 polymer ?
#
loop_
_entity_poly.entity_id
_entity_poly.type
_entity_poly.pdbx_seq_one_letter_code
_entity_poly.pdbx_strand_id
1 'polypeptide(L)'
;MVKGRTVLWALLAGLWHAMACGADVHMAFGEKIPPFVFPETNGGIEIEVIGEALAYKGHHLVPRYFPFARIPLEFETGAVDAAMTDLGTDLRPYGANYGNPAVFYDNVFITLKSRHLVIRKPEDLKGLTVISFQGAANRYPQWLAQVRKDGHYFEQNDQELQVRTLNKGRYDVVLSDRNIFKYFTLKLKREQGFHSQETEEHRFVVFNPSDYRPLFRDVHVRDDFNAGLAHLKETGRYQAIYDKYLKE
;
A
#
# COMPACT_ATOMS: atom_id res chain seq x y z
N MET A 1 79.22 -27.68 -0.13
CA MET A 1 78.40 -26.85 0.77
C MET A 1 77.57 -25.91 -0.07
N VAL A 2 76.31 -26.20 -0.33
CA VAL A 2 75.38 -25.37 -1.11
C VAL A 2 74.20 -25.02 -0.18
N LYS A 3 74.07 -23.73 0.16
CA LYS A 3 73.00 -23.19 0.98
C LYS A 3 71.69 -23.01 0.15
N GLY A 4 70.68 -23.80 0.46
CA GLY A 4 69.34 -23.62 -0.09
C GLY A 4 68.64 -22.36 0.48
N ARG A 5 68.19 -21.48 -0.40
CA ARG A 5 67.29 -20.33 -0.06
C ARG A 5 65.85 -20.78 -0.29
N THR A 6 65.14 -20.95 0.81
CA THR A 6 63.68 -21.18 0.79
C THR A 6 62.97 -19.87 0.54
N VAL A 7 62.31 -19.73 -0.61
CA VAL A 7 61.46 -18.58 -0.94
C VAL A 7 60.06 -18.87 -0.39
N LEU A 8 59.67 -18.08 0.63
CA LEU A 8 58.32 -18.12 1.24
C LEU A 8 57.38 -17.28 0.37
N TRP A 9 56.48 -17.91 -0.39
CA TRP A 9 55.40 -17.22 -1.11
C TRP A 9 54.27 -16.98 -0.14
N ALA A 10 54.12 -15.73 0.31
CA ALA A 10 52.93 -15.29 1.04
C ALA A 10 51.76 -15.10 0.07
N LEU A 11 50.80 -15.98 0.10
CA LEU A 11 49.48 -15.84 -0.57
C LEU A 11 48.68 -14.74 0.13
N LEU A 12 48.70 -13.54 -0.42
CA LEU A 12 47.70 -12.49 -0.10
C LEU A 12 46.39 -12.89 -0.77
N ALA A 13 45.54 -13.62 -0.01
CA ALA A 13 44.15 -13.77 -0.36
C ALA A 13 43.44 -12.42 -0.13
N GLY A 14 43.35 -11.59 -1.15
CA GLY A 14 42.57 -10.38 -1.15
C GLY A 14 41.08 -10.76 -1.01
N LEU A 15 40.54 -10.53 0.18
CA LEU A 15 39.08 -10.50 0.41
C LEU A 15 38.50 -9.33 -0.41
N TRP A 16 38.10 -9.59 -1.63
CA TRP A 16 37.21 -8.72 -2.36
C TRP A 16 35.85 -8.75 -1.66
N HIS A 17 35.66 -7.86 -0.72
CA HIS A 17 34.31 -7.49 -0.31
C HIS A 17 33.71 -6.80 -1.54
N ALA A 18 32.85 -7.50 -2.26
CA ALA A 18 31.93 -6.87 -3.19
C ALA A 18 31.10 -5.90 -2.34
N MET A 19 31.44 -4.61 -2.35
CA MET A 19 30.55 -3.57 -1.88
C MET A 19 29.29 -3.74 -2.72
N ALA A 20 28.21 -4.21 -2.12
CA ALA A 20 26.90 -4.12 -2.72
C ALA A 20 26.64 -2.62 -2.94
N CYS A 21 26.90 -2.15 -4.16
CA CYS A 21 26.61 -0.78 -4.53
C CYS A 21 25.11 -0.68 -4.62
N GLY A 22 24.50 -0.01 -3.64
CA GLY A 22 23.08 0.28 -3.67
C GLY A 22 22.74 1.03 -4.96
N ALA A 23 21.62 0.68 -5.58
CA ALA A 23 21.12 1.31 -6.80
C ALA A 23 20.01 2.31 -6.46
N ASP A 24 19.91 3.39 -7.24
CA ASP A 24 18.71 4.20 -7.29
C ASP A 24 17.60 3.38 -7.98
N VAL A 25 16.47 3.18 -7.29
CA VAL A 25 15.33 2.42 -7.78
C VAL A 25 14.21 3.40 -8.12
N HIS A 26 14.03 3.71 -9.39
CA HIS A 26 12.93 4.54 -9.86
C HIS A 26 11.65 3.72 -9.85
N MET A 27 10.75 4.03 -8.92
CA MET A 27 9.55 3.22 -8.70
C MET A 27 8.28 4.03 -8.93
N ALA A 28 7.37 3.46 -9.74
CA ALA A 28 6.06 4.04 -10.01
C ALA A 28 5.08 3.75 -8.86
N PHE A 29 4.41 4.80 -8.41
CA PHE A 29 3.33 4.77 -7.43
C PHE A 29 2.08 5.46 -7.99
N GLY A 30 0.92 5.13 -7.40
CA GLY A 30 -0.30 5.89 -7.60
C GLY A 30 -0.17 7.34 -7.12
N GLU A 31 -1.09 8.17 -7.58
CA GLU A 31 -1.25 9.53 -7.08
C GLU A 31 -1.65 9.53 -5.59
N LYS A 32 -1.91 10.68 -5.06
CA LYS A 32 -2.21 10.92 -3.65
C LYS A 32 -3.28 9.98 -3.05
N ILE A 33 -2.86 9.11 -2.13
CA ILE A 33 -3.71 8.15 -1.40
C ILE A 33 -3.35 8.18 0.10
N PRO A 34 -3.72 9.24 0.85
CA PRO A 34 -3.43 9.30 2.29
C PRO A 34 -4.08 8.14 3.07
N PRO A 35 -3.38 7.53 4.04
CA PRO A 35 -2.03 7.82 4.53
C PRO A 35 -0.91 7.04 3.83
N PHE A 36 -1.20 6.33 2.75
CA PHE A 36 -0.24 5.46 2.07
C PHE A 36 0.74 6.23 1.19
N VAL A 37 0.26 7.22 0.43
CA VAL A 37 1.06 7.98 -0.54
C VAL A 37 0.78 9.48 -0.41
N PHE A 38 1.84 10.25 -0.14
CA PHE A 38 1.87 11.70 -0.14
C PHE A 38 2.95 12.19 -1.13
N PRO A 39 2.61 12.48 -2.38
CA PRO A 39 3.58 12.92 -3.39
C PRO A 39 4.33 14.21 -2.99
N GLU A 40 3.65 15.10 -2.26
CA GLU A 40 4.19 16.41 -1.87
C GLU A 40 5.40 16.30 -0.92
N THR A 41 5.49 15.21 -0.18
CA THR A 41 6.55 14.97 0.82
C THR A 41 7.39 13.74 0.54
N ASN A 42 7.11 13.02 -0.56
CA ASN A 42 7.66 11.68 -0.82
C ASN A 42 7.52 10.77 0.41
N GLY A 43 6.37 10.82 1.08
CA GLY A 43 6.08 10.12 2.32
C GLY A 43 4.80 9.30 2.24
N GLY A 44 4.45 8.69 3.38
CA GLY A 44 3.30 7.82 3.50
C GLY A 44 3.69 6.38 3.81
N ILE A 45 2.74 5.62 4.31
CA ILE A 45 3.00 4.24 4.77
C ILE A 45 3.66 3.40 3.68
N GLU A 46 3.15 3.45 2.44
CA GLU A 46 3.65 2.66 1.32
C GLU A 46 5.05 3.09 0.91
N ILE A 47 5.28 4.39 0.79
CA ILE A 47 6.57 4.97 0.42
C ILE A 47 7.64 4.65 1.48
N GLU A 48 7.30 4.82 2.76
CA GLU A 48 8.25 4.60 3.86
C GLU A 48 8.58 3.11 4.03
N VAL A 49 7.59 2.22 3.96
CA VAL A 49 7.83 0.77 4.05
C VAL A 49 8.73 0.30 2.92
N ILE A 50 8.45 0.70 1.67
CA ILE A 50 9.24 0.26 0.52
C ILE A 50 10.64 0.91 0.56
N GLY A 51 10.72 2.21 0.87
CA GLY A 51 11.98 2.93 0.94
C GLY A 51 12.92 2.37 2.01
N GLU A 52 12.42 2.12 3.22
CA GLU A 52 13.25 1.55 4.30
C GLU A 52 13.60 0.08 4.03
N ALA A 53 12.71 -0.70 3.40
CA ALA A 53 13.03 -2.07 3.01
C ALA A 53 14.15 -2.12 1.97
N LEU A 54 14.14 -1.25 0.96
CA LEU A 54 15.21 -1.12 -0.03
C LEU A 54 16.51 -0.62 0.61
N ALA A 55 16.42 0.38 1.50
CA ALA A 55 17.58 0.96 2.19
C ALA A 55 18.33 -0.05 3.07
N TYR A 56 17.68 -1.10 3.55
CA TYR A 56 18.30 -2.18 4.32
C TYR A 56 19.50 -2.82 3.61
N LYS A 57 19.45 -2.87 2.27
CA LYS A 57 20.54 -3.38 1.42
C LYS A 57 21.27 -2.27 0.65
N GLY A 58 21.07 -1.02 1.03
CA GLY A 58 21.77 0.12 0.48
C GLY A 58 21.13 0.72 -0.77
N HIS A 59 20.00 0.22 -1.25
CA HIS A 59 19.26 0.82 -2.35
C HIS A 59 18.57 2.11 -1.93
N HIS A 60 18.39 3.03 -2.87
CA HIS A 60 17.69 4.28 -2.66
C HIS A 60 16.42 4.34 -3.50
N LEU A 61 15.26 4.52 -2.84
CA LEU A 61 13.98 4.68 -3.52
C LEU A 61 13.87 6.07 -4.14
N VAL A 62 13.59 6.13 -5.45
CA VAL A 62 13.26 7.35 -6.20
C VAL A 62 11.81 7.27 -6.67
N PRO A 63 10.83 7.78 -5.89
CA PRO A 63 9.42 7.64 -6.23
C PRO A 63 9.03 8.47 -7.44
N ARG A 64 8.15 7.91 -8.27
CA ARG A 64 7.51 8.53 -9.43
C ARG A 64 6.01 8.35 -9.33
N TYR A 65 5.23 9.40 -9.46
CA TYR A 65 3.79 9.37 -9.23
C TYR A 65 3.04 9.49 -10.56
N PHE A 66 2.07 8.58 -10.76
CA PHE A 66 1.27 8.51 -11.98
C PHE A 66 -0.20 8.25 -11.67
N PRO A 67 -1.14 8.67 -12.55
CA PRO A 67 -2.49 8.13 -12.54
C PRO A 67 -2.44 6.60 -12.48
N PHE A 68 -3.19 6.00 -11.57
CA PHE A 68 -3.05 4.58 -11.22
C PHE A 68 -3.12 3.66 -12.44
N ALA A 69 -4.05 3.96 -13.38
CA ALA A 69 -4.21 3.20 -14.63
C ALA A 69 -3.00 3.28 -15.57
N ARG A 70 -2.09 4.24 -15.37
CA ARG A 70 -0.90 4.42 -16.21
C ARG A 70 0.31 3.62 -15.71
N ILE A 71 0.34 3.21 -14.45
CA ILE A 71 1.49 2.54 -13.83
C ILE A 71 1.95 1.29 -14.61
N PRO A 72 1.06 0.37 -15.06
CA PRO A 72 1.50 -0.78 -15.85
C PRO A 72 2.28 -0.38 -17.11
N LEU A 73 1.81 0.63 -17.84
CA LEU A 73 2.46 1.11 -19.06
C LEU A 73 3.86 1.69 -18.78
N GLU A 74 4.03 2.44 -17.68
CA GLU A 74 5.34 2.99 -17.32
C GLU A 74 6.34 1.87 -17.02
N PHE A 75 5.88 0.78 -16.42
CA PHE A 75 6.72 -0.41 -16.24
C PHE A 75 6.96 -1.15 -17.56
N GLU A 76 5.94 -1.42 -18.36
CA GLU A 76 6.06 -2.12 -19.65
C GLU A 76 7.09 -1.46 -20.58
N THR A 77 7.05 -0.15 -20.68
CA THR A 77 7.95 0.65 -21.53
C THR A 77 9.38 0.81 -21.01
N GLY A 78 9.65 0.40 -19.76
CA GLY A 78 10.96 0.57 -19.16
C GLY A 78 11.25 1.96 -18.60
N ALA A 79 10.23 2.79 -18.44
CA ALA A 79 10.37 4.14 -17.87
C ALA A 79 10.69 4.13 -16.37
N VAL A 80 10.42 3.00 -15.70
CA VAL A 80 10.68 2.77 -14.28
C VAL A 80 11.30 1.39 -14.03
N ASP A 81 12.05 1.25 -12.93
CA ASP A 81 12.72 0.02 -12.53
C ASP A 81 11.79 -0.89 -11.70
N ALA A 82 10.80 -0.29 -11.05
CA ALA A 82 9.87 -0.96 -10.17
C ALA A 82 8.50 -0.26 -10.20
N ALA A 83 7.47 -0.94 -9.71
CA ALA A 83 6.14 -0.35 -9.62
C ALA A 83 5.32 -0.96 -8.47
N MET A 84 4.37 -0.19 -7.98
CA MET A 84 3.32 -0.63 -7.07
C MET A 84 1.97 -0.52 -7.80
N THR A 85 1.35 -1.66 -8.09
CA THR A 85 0.08 -1.73 -8.80
C THR A 85 -0.73 -2.95 -8.38
N ASP A 86 -2.05 -2.84 -8.41
CA ASP A 86 -2.99 -3.94 -8.14
C ASP A 86 -4.08 -4.08 -9.21
N LEU A 87 -3.86 -3.52 -10.40
CA LEU A 87 -4.85 -3.53 -11.48
C LEU A 87 -5.11 -4.92 -12.09
N GLY A 88 -4.51 -5.97 -11.54
CA GLY A 88 -4.68 -7.34 -12.02
C GLY A 88 -3.96 -7.64 -13.34
N THR A 89 -3.23 -6.69 -13.92
CA THR A 89 -2.42 -6.90 -15.11
C THR A 89 -1.19 -7.74 -14.76
N ASP A 90 -1.00 -8.87 -15.45
CA ASP A 90 0.21 -9.68 -15.30
C ASP A 90 1.37 -9.02 -16.05
N LEU A 91 2.34 -8.49 -15.30
CA LEU A 91 3.52 -7.82 -15.86
C LEU A 91 4.75 -8.74 -15.98
N ARG A 92 4.63 -10.04 -15.65
CA ARG A 92 5.73 -11.03 -15.85
C ARG A 92 6.22 -11.10 -17.29
N PRO A 93 5.36 -11.03 -18.34
CA PRO A 93 5.83 -10.98 -19.73
C PRO A 93 6.73 -9.79 -20.05
N TYR A 94 6.66 -8.74 -19.24
CA TYR A 94 7.49 -7.53 -19.36
C TYR A 94 8.67 -7.51 -18.37
N GLY A 95 9.03 -8.67 -17.80
CA GLY A 95 10.18 -8.83 -16.92
C GLY A 95 9.91 -8.49 -15.45
N ALA A 96 8.64 -8.46 -15.02
CA ALA A 96 8.32 -8.20 -13.62
C ALA A 96 8.63 -9.37 -12.70
N ASN A 97 9.41 -9.10 -11.65
CA ASN A 97 9.65 -9.98 -10.52
C ASN A 97 8.88 -9.46 -9.31
N TYR A 98 7.81 -10.13 -8.92
CA TYR A 98 6.96 -9.72 -7.81
C TYR A 98 7.63 -9.97 -6.45
N GLY A 99 7.66 -8.93 -5.63
CA GLY A 99 8.09 -9.00 -4.23
C GLY A 99 7.01 -9.53 -3.29
N ASN A 100 7.31 -9.55 -2.00
CA ASN A 100 6.31 -9.79 -0.96
C ASN A 100 5.38 -8.58 -0.80
N PRO A 101 4.13 -8.77 -0.33
CA PRO A 101 3.20 -7.66 -0.08
C PRO A 101 3.81 -6.62 0.85
N ALA A 102 3.95 -5.38 0.36
CA ALA A 102 4.53 -4.27 1.11
C ALA A 102 3.53 -3.67 2.10
N VAL A 103 2.32 -3.40 1.63
CA VAL A 103 1.21 -2.84 2.41
C VAL A 103 -0.07 -3.61 2.10
N PHE A 104 -1.11 -3.37 2.89
CA PHE A 104 -2.41 -3.99 2.71
C PHE A 104 -3.50 -2.93 2.72
N TYR A 105 -4.35 -2.97 1.70
CA TYR A 105 -5.58 -2.20 1.64
C TYR A 105 -6.75 -3.11 2.03
N ASP A 106 -7.29 -2.89 3.22
CA ASP A 106 -8.39 -3.69 3.79
C ASP A 106 -9.71 -2.91 3.66
N ASN A 107 -10.39 -3.09 2.53
CA ASN A 107 -11.67 -2.45 2.28
C ASN A 107 -12.77 -3.12 3.11
N VAL A 108 -13.51 -2.31 3.84
CA VAL A 108 -14.62 -2.72 4.74
C VAL A 108 -15.82 -1.82 4.55
N PHE A 109 -17.00 -2.31 4.86
CA PHE A 109 -18.15 -1.45 5.10
C PHE A 109 -18.07 -0.90 6.52
N ILE A 110 -18.27 0.41 6.65
CA ILE A 110 -18.19 1.14 7.92
C ILE A 110 -19.54 1.79 8.19
N THR A 111 -20.09 1.56 9.36
CA THR A 111 -21.37 2.10 9.80
C THR A 111 -21.23 2.79 11.16
N LEU A 112 -22.19 3.64 11.53
CA LEU A 112 -22.28 4.12 12.91
C LEU A 112 -22.72 2.98 13.80
N LYS A 113 -22.01 2.74 14.89
CA LYS A 113 -22.32 1.69 15.87
C LYS A 113 -23.74 1.85 16.48
N SER A 114 -24.18 3.10 16.64
CA SER A 114 -25.51 3.45 17.12
C SER A 114 -26.66 2.99 16.21
N ARG A 115 -26.37 2.67 14.95
CA ARG A 115 -27.35 2.17 13.98
C ARG A 115 -27.59 0.67 14.09
N HIS A 116 -26.71 -0.08 14.79
CA HIS A 116 -26.80 -1.53 14.99
C HIS A 116 -27.01 -2.32 13.69
N LEU A 117 -26.40 -1.85 12.58
CA LEU A 117 -26.49 -2.51 11.29
C LEU A 117 -25.59 -3.75 11.26
N VAL A 118 -26.03 -4.78 10.55
CA VAL A 118 -25.26 -6.01 10.34
C VAL A 118 -25.18 -6.26 8.84
N ILE A 119 -23.95 -6.23 8.29
CA ILE A 119 -23.70 -6.41 6.87
C ILE A 119 -22.82 -7.66 6.69
N ARG A 120 -23.41 -8.76 6.22
CA ARG A 120 -22.76 -10.06 6.00
C ARG A 120 -22.89 -10.56 4.57
N LYS A 121 -23.89 -10.06 3.82
CA LYS A 121 -24.18 -10.43 2.45
C LYS A 121 -24.72 -9.22 1.68
N PRO A 122 -24.70 -9.23 0.35
CA PRO A 122 -25.13 -8.08 -0.46
C PRO A 122 -26.55 -7.59 -0.18
N GLU A 123 -27.47 -8.52 0.15
CA GLU A 123 -28.87 -8.19 0.45
C GLU A 123 -29.03 -7.33 1.71
N ASP A 124 -28.06 -7.37 2.62
CA ASP A 124 -28.10 -6.57 3.85
C ASP A 124 -27.89 -5.06 3.56
N LEU A 125 -27.43 -4.72 2.35
CA LEU A 125 -27.33 -3.32 1.90
C LEU A 125 -28.66 -2.76 1.34
N LYS A 126 -29.69 -3.59 1.20
CA LYS A 126 -30.97 -3.17 0.62
C LYS A 126 -31.63 -2.07 1.44
N GLY A 127 -31.95 -0.96 0.76
CA GLY A 127 -32.57 0.21 1.39
C GLY A 127 -31.61 1.11 2.17
N LEU A 128 -30.33 0.73 2.26
CA LEU A 128 -29.29 1.58 2.85
C LEU A 128 -28.66 2.47 1.81
N THR A 129 -28.28 3.67 2.22
CA THR A 129 -27.47 4.58 1.39
C THR A 129 -25.98 4.28 1.58
N VAL A 130 -25.29 3.99 0.47
CA VAL A 130 -23.87 3.63 0.47
C VAL A 130 -23.05 4.68 -0.26
N ILE A 131 -22.00 5.19 0.37
CA ILE A 131 -20.97 6.01 -0.28
C ILE A 131 -19.64 5.29 -0.29
N SER A 132 -18.88 5.42 -1.39
CA SER A 132 -17.58 4.77 -1.54
C SER A 132 -16.57 5.64 -2.30
N PHE A 133 -15.36 5.11 -2.44
CA PHE A 133 -14.35 5.66 -3.36
C PHE A 133 -14.71 5.40 -4.82
N GLN A 134 -14.12 6.21 -5.71
CA GLN A 134 -14.35 6.12 -7.15
C GLN A 134 -13.94 4.75 -7.71
N GLY A 135 -14.84 4.12 -8.46
CA GLY A 135 -14.60 2.82 -9.10
C GLY A 135 -14.89 1.60 -8.24
N ALA A 136 -15.35 1.77 -7.00
CA ALA A 136 -15.63 0.64 -6.11
C ALA A 136 -16.73 -0.29 -6.65
N ALA A 137 -17.72 0.24 -7.37
CA ALA A 137 -18.77 -0.60 -7.98
C ALA A 137 -18.23 -1.55 -9.06
N ASN A 138 -17.16 -1.15 -9.76
CA ASN A 138 -16.50 -2.02 -10.74
C ASN A 138 -15.63 -3.07 -10.06
N ARG A 139 -15.04 -2.73 -8.90
CA ARG A 139 -14.19 -3.64 -8.11
C ARG A 139 -15.02 -4.68 -7.34
N TYR A 140 -16.19 -4.30 -6.84
CA TYR A 140 -17.06 -5.15 -6.01
C TYR A 140 -18.48 -5.26 -6.58
N PRO A 141 -18.66 -5.69 -7.84
CA PRO A 141 -19.96 -5.71 -8.49
C PRO A 141 -20.97 -6.60 -7.75
N GLN A 142 -20.53 -7.73 -7.16
CA GLN A 142 -21.42 -8.65 -6.44
C GLN A 142 -22.07 -8.00 -5.21
N TRP A 143 -21.40 -7.01 -4.62
CA TRP A 143 -21.90 -6.30 -3.43
C TRP A 143 -22.68 -5.04 -3.78
N LEU A 144 -22.27 -4.33 -4.84
CA LEU A 144 -22.73 -2.96 -5.07
C LEU A 144 -23.72 -2.82 -6.24
N ALA A 145 -23.87 -3.84 -7.10
CA ALA A 145 -24.74 -3.74 -8.27
C ALA A 145 -26.18 -3.42 -7.92
N GLN A 146 -26.75 -4.05 -6.88
CA GLN A 146 -28.14 -3.85 -6.52
C GLN A 146 -28.37 -2.46 -5.90
N VAL A 147 -27.55 -2.01 -4.93
CA VAL A 147 -27.68 -0.67 -4.34
C VAL A 147 -27.48 0.43 -5.37
N ARG A 148 -26.59 0.21 -6.36
CA ARG A 148 -26.41 1.11 -7.49
C ARG A 148 -27.65 1.18 -8.38
N LYS A 149 -28.23 0.04 -8.70
CA LYS A 149 -29.49 -0.04 -9.49
C LYS A 149 -30.65 0.65 -8.78
N ASP A 150 -30.72 0.54 -7.46
CA ASP A 150 -31.76 1.13 -6.64
C ASP A 150 -31.56 2.66 -6.42
N GLY A 151 -30.48 3.25 -6.92
CA GLY A 151 -30.19 4.68 -6.79
C GLY A 151 -29.66 5.09 -5.41
N HIS A 152 -29.25 4.14 -4.57
CA HIS A 152 -28.78 4.39 -3.21
C HIS A 152 -27.25 4.30 -3.08
N TYR A 153 -26.52 4.29 -4.20
CA TYR A 153 -25.05 4.18 -4.23
C TYR A 153 -24.40 5.42 -4.83
N PHE A 154 -23.37 5.93 -4.15
CA PHE A 154 -22.66 7.14 -4.51
C PHE A 154 -21.15 6.92 -4.44
N GLU A 155 -20.40 7.53 -5.36
CA GLU A 155 -18.94 7.54 -5.35
C GLU A 155 -18.41 8.95 -5.12
N GLN A 156 -17.32 9.07 -4.33
CA GLN A 156 -16.69 10.34 -4.00
C GLN A 156 -15.19 10.17 -3.85
N ASN A 157 -14.42 11.03 -4.53
CA ASN A 157 -12.95 11.04 -4.44
C ASN A 157 -12.45 11.60 -3.09
N ASP A 158 -13.19 12.54 -2.51
CA ASP A 158 -12.87 13.10 -1.20
C ASP A 158 -13.26 12.14 -0.08
N GLN A 159 -12.29 11.37 0.40
CA GLN A 159 -12.51 10.40 1.47
C GLN A 159 -12.66 11.05 2.86
N GLU A 160 -12.18 12.27 3.06
CA GLU A 160 -12.48 13.05 4.27
C GLU A 160 -13.97 13.38 4.33
N LEU A 161 -14.59 13.72 3.19
CA LEU A 161 -16.03 13.96 3.11
C LEU A 161 -16.85 12.70 3.45
N GLN A 162 -16.34 11.50 3.14
CA GLN A 162 -16.99 10.25 3.53
C GLN A 162 -17.12 10.11 5.06
N VAL A 163 -16.04 10.43 5.81
CA VAL A 163 -16.06 10.45 7.28
C VAL A 163 -17.11 11.45 7.80
N ARG A 164 -17.12 12.65 7.27
CA ARG A 164 -18.06 13.71 7.70
C ARG A 164 -19.51 13.34 7.43
N THR A 165 -19.80 12.77 6.27
CA THR A 165 -21.16 12.47 5.84
C THR A 165 -21.73 11.25 6.57
N LEU A 166 -20.91 10.24 6.88
CA LEU A 166 -21.31 9.15 7.75
C LEU A 166 -21.68 9.67 9.15
N ASN A 167 -20.81 10.49 9.76
CA ASN A 167 -21.07 11.05 11.09
C ASN A 167 -22.33 11.94 11.17
N LYS A 168 -22.69 12.57 10.05
CA LYS A 168 -23.93 13.37 9.96
C LYS A 168 -25.18 12.54 9.63
N GLY A 169 -25.03 11.22 9.48
CA GLY A 169 -26.13 10.32 9.10
C GLY A 169 -26.67 10.56 7.67
N ARG A 170 -25.88 11.21 6.79
CA ARG A 170 -26.27 11.39 5.38
C ARG A 170 -26.20 10.11 4.57
N TYR A 171 -25.30 9.22 4.97
CA TYR A 171 -25.16 7.88 4.43
C TYR A 171 -25.20 6.89 5.59
N ASP A 172 -25.77 5.74 5.34
CA ASP A 172 -25.85 4.66 6.31
C ASP A 172 -24.55 3.87 6.37
N VAL A 173 -23.87 3.76 5.23
CA VAL A 173 -22.68 2.93 5.03
C VAL A 173 -21.62 3.68 4.23
N VAL A 174 -20.39 3.59 4.69
CA VAL A 174 -19.18 3.95 3.90
C VAL A 174 -18.44 2.68 3.51
N LEU A 175 -18.10 2.53 2.25
CA LEU A 175 -17.12 1.55 1.77
C LEU A 175 -15.78 2.24 1.58
N SER A 176 -14.81 1.90 2.41
CA SER A 176 -13.46 2.48 2.39
C SER A 176 -12.43 1.47 2.88
N ASP A 177 -11.15 1.72 2.55
CA ASP A 177 -10.07 1.10 3.30
C ASP A 177 -10.10 1.59 4.77
N ARG A 178 -9.96 0.67 5.72
CA ARG A 178 -10.07 0.98 7.15
C ARG A 178 -9.02 1.97 7.64
N ASN A 179 -7.79 1.89 7.09
CA ASN A 179 -6.71 2.78 7.49
C ASN A 179 -6.90 4.18 6.91
N ILE A 180 -7.40 4.28 5.69
CA ILE A 180 -7.76 5.56 5.07
C ILE A 180 -8.86 6.24 5.87
N PHE A 181 -9.94 5.53 6.19
CA PHE A 181 -11.04 6.07 7.00
C PHE A 181 -10.56 6.51 8.38
N LYS A 182 -9.75 5.69 9.05
CA LYS A 182 -9.14 6.01 10.34
C LYS A 182 -8.25 7.24 10.26
N TYR A 183 -7.37 7.33 9.25
CA TYR A 183 -6.51 8.48 9.06
C TYR A 183 -7.30 9.79 8.94
N PHE A 184 -8.32 9.83 8.09
CA PHE A 184 -9.14 11.03 7.93
C PHE A 184 -9.95 11.35 9.19
N THR A 185 -10.40 10.35 9.94
CA THR A 185 -11.05 10.57 11.24
C THR A 185 -10.09 11.23 12.24
N LEU A 186 -8.86 10.74 12.34
CA LEU A 186 -7.83 11.30 13.21
C LEU A 186 -7.39 12.70 12.76
N LYS A 187 -7.23 12.90 11.45
CA LYS A 187 -6.90 14.21 10.87
C LYS A 187 -7.94 15.24 11.22
N LEU A 188 -9.21 14.92 11.01
CA LEU A 188 -10.34 15.81 11.34
C LEU A 188 -10.40 16.16 12.82
N LYS A 189 -10.15 15.18 13.69
CA LYS A 189 -10.09 15.38 15.14
C LYS A 189 -8.98 16.35 15.52
N ARG A 190 -7.77 16.15 14.98
CA ARG A 190 -6.60 16.99 15.30
C ARG A 190 -6.70 18.41 14.74
N GLU A 191 -7.12 18.55 13.48
CA GLU A 191 -7.09 19.85 12.79
C GLU A 191 -8.33 20.70 13.04
N GLN A 192 -9.48 20.08 13.37
CA GLN A 192 -10.76 20.77 13.41
C GLN A 192 -11.59 20.48 14.67
N GLY A 193 -11.03 19.74 15.64
CA GLY A 193 -11.79 19.34 16.83
C GLY A 193 -13.03 18.50 16.54
N PHE A 194 -13.00 17.74 15.43
CA PHE A 194 -14.13 16.94 15.00
C PHE A 194 -14.44 15.81 15.99
N HIS A 195 -15.67 15.78 16.48
CA HIS A 195 -16.16 14.70 17.34
C HIS A 195 -16.74 13.59 16.45
N SER A 196 -15.97 12.50 16.29
CA SER A 196 -16.43 11.32 15.57
C SER A 196 -17.32 10.45 16.47
N GLN A 197 -18.41 9.96 15.91
CA GLN A 197 -19.21 8.91 16.55
C GLN A 197 -18.47 7.57 16.46
N GLU A 198 -18.80 6.63 17.36
CA GLU A 198 -18.28 5.27 17.28
C GLU A 198 -18.77 4.57 16.01
N THR A 199 -17.85 3.89 15.34
CA THR A 199 -18.11 3.15 14.10
C THR A 199 -17.92 1.65 14.30
N GLU A 200 -18.57 0.87 13.45
CA GLU A 200 -18.42 -0.58 13.35
C GLU A 200 -17.99 -0.94 11.93
N GLU A 201 -17.06 -1.89 11.81
CA GLU A 201 -16.53 -2.37 10.54
C GLU A 201 -17.10 -3.73 10.19
N HIS A 202 -17.57 -3.90 8.95
CA HIS A 202 -18.08 -5.16 8.43
C HIS A 202 -17.19 -5.62 7.28
N ARG A 203 -16.47 -6.72 7.50
CA ARG A 203 -15.65 -7.35 6.46
C ARG A 203 -16.55 -8.08 5.47
N PHE A 204 -16.27 -7.92 4.19
CA PHE A 204 -17.12 -8.47 3.13
C PHE A 204 -16.33 -9.22 2.04
N VAL A 205 -15.03 -9.03 1.98
CA VAL A 205 -14.14 -9.74 1.05
C VAL A 205 -13.10 -10.54 1.81
N VAL A 206 -12.70 -11.65 1.22
CA VAL A 206 -11.56 -12.42 1.71
C VAL A 206 -10.30 -11.68 1.27
N PHE A 207 -9.45 -11.38 2.23
CA PHE A 207 -8.16 -10.77 1.98
C PHE A 207 -7.30 -11.69 1.08
N ASN A 208 -6.80 -11.15 -0.03
CA ASN A 208 -5.87 -11.85 -0.90
C ASN A 208 -4.43 -11.36 -0.61
N PRO A 209 -3.57 -12.18 -0.01
CA PRO A 209 -2.21 -11.79 0.31
C PRO A 209 -1.33 -11.56 -0.93
N SER A 210 -1.81 -11.92 -2.11
CA SER A 210 -1.11 -11.68 -3.38
C SER A 210 -1.38 -10.29 -3.97
N ASP A 211 -2.36 -9.56 -3.43
CA ASP A 211 -2.65 -8.19 -3.84
C ASP A 211 -1.58 -7.23 -3.28
N TYR A 212 -1.40 -6.08 -3.94
CA TYR A 212 -0.52 -4.99 -3.50
C TYR A 212 0.95 -5.40 -3.31
N ARG A 213 1.44 -6.25 -4.20
CA ARG A 213 2.84 -6.64 -4.25
C ARG A 213 3.62 -5.70 -5.15
N PRO A 214 4.72 -5.12 -4.66
CA PRO A 214 5.63 -4.39 -5.53
C PRO A 214 6.27 -5.35 -6.53
N LEU A 215 6.60 -4.83 -7.69
CA LEU A 215 7.30 -5.57 -8.73
C LEU A 215 8.55 -4.81 -9.17
N PHE A 216 9.57 -5.56 -9.55
CA PHE A 216 10.91 -5.06 -9.87
C PHE A 216 11.40 -5.69 -11.17
N ARG A 217 12.19 -4.95 -11.96
CA ARG A 217 12.88 -5.53 -13.12
C ARG A 217 14.02 -6.43 -12.70
N ASP A 218 14.83 -5.95 -11.75
CA ASP A 218 15.94 -6.71 -11.23
C ASP A 218 15.49 -7.65 -10.11
N VAL A 219 15.77 -8.95 -10.30
CA VAL A 219 15.43 -9.99 -9.32
C VAL A 219 16.24 -9.84 -8.03
N HIS A 220 17.46 -9.31 -8.10
CA HIS A 220 18.30 -9.10 -6.91
C HIS A 220 17.77 -7.95 -6.07
N VAL A 221 17.35 -6.84 -6.70
CA VAL A 221 16.67 -5.73 -6.01
C VAL A 221 15.38 -6.21 -5.34
N ARG A 222 14.59 -7.08 -6.02
CA ARG A 222 13.40 -7.70 -5.45
C ARG A 222 13.73 -8.55 -4.22
N ASP A 223 14.81 -9.35 -4.27
CA ASP A 223 15.22 -10.21 -3.16
C ASP A 223 15.74 -9.39 -1.99
N ASP A 224 16.48 -8.32 -2.26
CA ASP A 224 16.95 -7.36 -1.27
C ASP A 224 15.80 -6.61 -0.60
N PHE A 225 14.79 -6.19 -1.39
CA PHE A 225 13.55 -5.63 -0.86
C PHE A 225 12.83 -6.62 0.07
N ASN A 226 12.69 -7.88 -0.33
CA ASN A 226 12.05 -8.90 0.50
C ASN A 226 12.79 -9.12 1.82
N ALA A 227 14.12 -9.13 1.81
CA ALA A 227 14.95 -9.25 3.01
C ALA A 227 14.77 -8.03 3.93
N GLY A 228 14.77 -6.82 3.37
CA GLY A 228 14.53 -5.60 4.13
C GLY A 228 13.12 -5.55 4.73
N LEU A 229 12.10 -5.93 3.97
CA LEU A 229 10.72 -5.99 4.47
C LEU A 229 10.58 -6.98 5.64
N ALA A 230 11.24 -8.15 5.57
CA ALA A 230 11.28 -9.10 6.67
C ALA A 230 11.94 -8.47 7.91
N HIS A 231 13.07 -7.80 7.74
CA HIS A 231 13.77 -7.09 8.83
C HIS A 231 12.88 -6.01 9.48
N LEU A 232 12.16 -5.20 8.69
CA LEU A 232 11.24 -4.20 9.24
C LEU A 232 10.14 -4.84 10.10
N LYS A 233 9.62 -6.01 9.67
CA LYS A 233 8.59 -6.74 10.42
C LYS A 233 9.14 -7.35 11.72
N GLU A 234 10.31 -7.95 11.67
CA GLU A 234 10.99 -8.57 12.83
C GLU A 234 11.37 -7.55 13.90
N THR A 235 11.82 -6.37 13.49
CA THR A 235 12.24 -5.29 14.42
C THR A 235 11.07 -4.43 14.92
N GLY A 236 9.86 -4.66 14.43
CA GLY A 236 8.70 -3.82 14.75
C GLY A 236 8.68 -2.46 14.02
N ARG A 237 9.69 -2.17 13.17
CA ARG A 237 9.75 -0.91 12.42
C ARG A 237 8.57 -0.77 11.46
N TYR A 238 8.14 -1.87 10.83
CA TYR A 238 6.94 -1.91 10.00
C TYR A 238 5.72 -1.34 10.72
N GLN A 239 5.45 -1.82 11.95
CA GLN A 239 4.34 -1.33 12.75
C GLN A 239 4.53 0.14 13.17
N ALA A 240 5.75 0.56 13.49
CA ALA A 240 6.05 1.94 13.85
C ALA A 240 5.76 2.93 12.70
N ILE A 241 5.97 2.53 11.45
CA ILE A 241 5.58 3.34 10.27
C ILE A 241 4.05 3.51 10.22
N TYR A 242 3.28 2.44 10.40
CA TYR A 242 1.81 2.54 10.47
C TYR A 242 1.34 3.42 11.63
N ASP A 243 1.95 3.26 12.79
CA ASP A 243 1.61 4.00 14.00
C ASP A 243 1.82 5.51 13.85
N LYS A 244 2.86 5.93 13.14
CA LYS A 244 3.13 7.34 12.80
C LYS A 244 1.92 8.05 12.16
N TYR A 245 1.13 7.33 11.37
CA TYR A 245 0.00 7.88 10.64
C TYR A 245 -1.36 7.58 11.29
N LEU A 246 -1.45 6.51 12.07
CA LEU A 246 -2.71 5.90 12.51
C LEU A 246 -2.89 5.87 14.05
N LYS A 247 -1.94 6.38 14.83
CA LYS A 247 -2.11 6.58 16.27
C LYS A 247 -2.39 8.04 16.61
N GLU A 248 -3.13 8.25 17.72
CA GLU A 248 -3.36 9.58 18.31
C GLU A 248 -2.09 10.14 18.97
#